data_702ec17bfe5d773fbe062b502e97c605
#
_entry.id   702ec17bfe5d773fbe062b502e97c605
#
_cell.length_a   1.000
_cell.length_b   1.000
_cell.length_c   1.000
_cell.angle_alpha   90.00
_cell.angle_beta   90.00
_cell.angle_gamma   90.00
#
_symmetry.space_group_name_H-M   'P 1'
#
loop_
_entity.id
_entity.type
_entity.pdbx_description
1 polymer ?
#
loop_
_entity_poly.entity_id
_entity_poly.type
_entity_poly.pdbx_seq_one_letter_code
_entity_poly.pdbx_strand_id
1 'polypeptide(L)'
;MNSRTGEELEKLMDIYHRQSHEFELQGGYAYRSEVTGILKGLGFSDEDLSKQMSELSGGQKTRVSLGKLLVTKPDVLLLDEPTNHLDMESIRWLENFLRAYKGAVVIVAHDRYFLDRVVTKVVEIFQHKAYVYQGNYSDFAKKKAKVREDLLKQYYNQQREIRHQEEVITKLKSFNREKSIKRAESREKMLDKIERIEKPVEDNTDIKIVLEPNVVSGNDVLTVSNLAKSYPPVTLFSDISFEIKRGERVALIGNNGTGKTTILKIINNLIPADGGTVTLGSNVHIGYYDQEHQLLHMEKTIFEEISDAYPGLNNTKIRNVLAAFLFTNDDVFKRISDLSGGERGRVSLAKLMLSDANFLILDEPTRGIDIGTKTEIQKLVLDLADQGMAVTFISSEVEEMLRTCSRMAVLRDGQKVGELEEDELSQSGVMKAIAGGDDK
;
A
#
# COMPACT_ATOMS: atom_id res chain seq x y z
N MET A 1 33.37 -35.72 -31.86
CA MET A 1 32.80 -36.58 -32.91
C MET A 1 33.79 -36.95 -34.03
N ASN A 2 34.64 -36.05 -34.48
CA ASN A 2 35.52 -36.23 -35.64
C ASN A 2 36.67 -37.30 -35.52
N SER A 3 36.80 -37.98 -34.37
CA SER A 3 37.90 -38.94 -34.13
C SER A 3 37.44 -40.39 -33.85
N ARG A 4 36.13 -40.67 -33.97
CA ARG A 4 35.59 -42.02 -33.70
C ARG A 4 34.84 -42.56 -34.90
N THR A 5 34.98 -43.85 -35.16
CA THR A 5 34.32 -44.53 -36.29
C THR A 5 33.63 -45.82 -35.84
N GLY A 6 32.61 -46.27 -36.60
CA GLY A 6 31.85 -47.50 -36.33
C GLY A 6 30.79 -47.41 -35.26
N GLU A 7 30.50 -48.48 -34.57
CA GLU A 7 29.44 -48.64 -33.56
C GLU A 7 29.48 -47.62 -32.40
N GLU A 8 30.68 -47.15 -32.03
CA GLU A 8 30.83 -46.10 -31.01
C GLU A 8 30.34 -44.73 -31.49
N LEU A 9 30.47 -44.43 -32.76
CA LEU A 9 29.99 -43.19 -33.37
C LEU A 9 28.47 -43.19 -33.43
N GLU A 10 27.84 -44.30 -33.83
CA GLU A 10 26.39 -44.47 -33.85
C GLU A 10 25.78 -44.29 -32.45
N LYS A 11 26.33 -44.95 -31.43
CA LYS A 11 25.87 -44.80 -30.06
C LYS A 11 25.99 -43.35 -29.55
N LEU A 12 27.06 -42.65 -29.91
CA LEU A 12 27.25 -41.24 -29.56
C LEU A 12 26.28 -40.33 -30.31
N MET A 13 25.96 -40.63 -31.54
CA MET A 13 24.97 -39.90 -32.32
C MET A 13 23.56 -40.07 -31.73
N ASP A 14 23.18 -41.26 -31.33
CA ASP A 14 21.88 -41.53 -30.70
C ASP A 14 21.74 -40.80 -29.34
N ILE A 15 22.82 -40.81 -28.55
CA ILE A 15 22.85 -40.05 -27.28
C ILE A 15 22.73 -38.54 -27.56
N TYR A 16 23.48 -38.04 -28.54
CA TYR A 16 23.40 -36.61 -28.90
C TYR A 16 22.01 -36.22 -29.41
N HIS A 17 21.40 -37.02 -30.31
CA HIS A 17 20.05 -36.75 -30.82
C HIS A 17 19.02 -36.75 -29.67
N ARG A 18 19.08 -37.72 -28.78
CA ARG A 18 18.19 -37.79 -27.62
C ARG A 18 18.37 -36.59 -26.69
N GLN A 19 19.60 -36.23 -26.34
CA GLN A 19 19.91 -35.09 -25.50
C GLN A 19 19.54 -33.75 -26.15
N SER A 20 19.79 -33.61 -27.46
CA SER A 20 19.43 -32.43 -28.22
C SER A 20 17.91 -32.27 -28.30
N HIS A 21 17.19 -33.36 -28.50
CA HIS A 21 15.72 -33.35 -28.51
C HIS A 21 15.16 -33.04 -27.13
N GLU A 22 15.70 -33.61 -26.08
CA GLU A 22 15.33 -33.30 -24.70
C GLU A 22 15.63 -31.82 -24.34
N PHE A 23 16.78 -31.30 -24.78
CA PHE A 23 17.14 -29.90 -24.62
C PHE A 23 16.19 -28.95 -25.37
N GLU A 24 15.76 -29.33 -26.59
CA GLU A 24 14.71 -28.59 -27.33
C GLU A 24 13.36 -28.63 -26.63
N LEU A 25 12.92 -29.80 -26.16
CA LEU A 25 11.66 -29.96 -25.46
C LEU A 25 11.62 -29.15 -24.16
N GLN A 26 12.76 -29.01 -23.50
CA GLN A 26 12.90 -28.17 -22.29
C GLN A 26 13.08 -26.67 -22.59
N GLY A 27 13.01 -26.26 -23.86
CA GLY A 27 13.16 -24.86 -24.26
C GLY A 27 14.60 -24.34 -24.14
N GLY A 28 15.60 -25.20 -24.16
CA GLY A 28 17.01 -24.88 -23.91
C GLY A 28 17.58 -23.76 -24.79
N TYR A 29 17.12 -23.58 -26.01
CA TYR A 29 17.52 -22.47 -26.88
C TYR A 29 16.86 -21.16 -26.55
N ALA A 30 15.66 -21.19 -25.94
CA ALA A 30 14.85 -20.00 -25.63
C ALA A 30 15.08 -19.43 -24.23
N TYR A 31 15.70 -20.22 -23.31
CA TYR A 31 15.78 -19.86 -21.91
C TYR A 31 16.45 -18.49 -21.63
N ARG A 32 17.52 -18.15 -22.40
CA ARG A 32 18.18 -16.84 -22.25
C ARG A 32 17.27 -15.69 -22.61
N SER A 33 16.53 -15.80 -23.72
CA SER A 33 15.57 -14.77 -24.12
C SER A 33 14.42 -14.66 -23.11
N GLU A 34 13.98 -15.79 -22.55
CA GLU A 34 12.94 -15.82 -21.54
C GLU A 34 13.40 -15.16 -20.23
N VAL A 35 14.59 -15.50 -19.74
CA VAL A 35 15.18 -14.86 -18.55
C VAL A 35 15.34 -13.36 -18.75
N THR A 36 15.89 -12.94 -19.90
CA THR A 36 16.05 -11.52 -20.24
C THR A 36 14.69 -10.82 -20.33
N GLY A 37 13.70 -11.44 -20.96
CA GLY A 37 12.35 -10.90 -21.10
C GLY A 37 11.66 -10.69 -19.74
N ILE A 38 11.79 -11.66 -18.82
CA ILE A 38 11.24 -11.55 -17.46
C ILE A 38 11.95 -10.46 -16.68
N LEU A 39 13.29 -10.38 -16.72
CA LEU A 39 14.03 -9.36 -15.99
C LEU A 39 13.76 -7.95 -16.55
N LYS A 40 13.66 -7.79 -17.87
CA LYS A 40 13.24 -6.52 -18.49
C LYS A 40 11.82 -6.13 -18.08
N GLY A 41 10.90 -7.09 -18.07
CA GLY A 41 9.53 -6.87 -17.58
C GLY A 41 9.47 -6.46 -16.10
N LEU A 42 10.45 -6.88 -15.30
CA LEU A 42 10.59 -6.46 -13.89
C LEU A 42 11.42 -5.17 -13.73
N GLY A 43 11.67 -4.42 -14.82
CA GLY A 43 12.29 -3.10 -14.80
C GLY A 43 13.83 -3.13 -14.72
N PHE A 44 14.49 -4.20 -15.22
CA PHE A 44 15.95 -4.21 -15.38
C PHE A 44 16.36 -3.76 -16.78
N SER A 45 17.33 -2.86 -16.84
CA SER A 45 17.97 -2.44 -18.09
C SER A 45 19.00 -3.46 -18.58
N ASP A 46 19.44 -3.34 -19.84
CA ASP A 46 20.52 -4.19 -20.37
C ASP A 46 21.84 -4.02 -19.58
N GLU A 47 22.08 -2.84 -19.02
CA GLU A 47 23.25 -2.57 -18.18
C GLU A 47 23.17 -3.32 -16.84
N ASP A 48 21.97 -3.37 -16.25
CA ASP A 48 21.73 -4.06 -14.97
C ASP A 48 21.98 -5.57 -15.07
N LEU A 49 21.72 -6.16 -16.24
CA LEU A 49 21.92 -7.61 -16.48
C LEU A 49 23.38 -8.04 -16.36
N SER A 50 24.32 -7.10 -16.48
CA SER A 50 25.77 -7.36 -16.36
C SER A 50 26.31 -7.15 -14.93
N LYS A 51 25.54 -6.55 -14.00
CA LYS A 51 25.93 -6.26 -12.63
C LYS A 51 26.02 -7.51 -11.76
N GLN A 52 26.93 -7.49 -10.80
CA GLN A 52 26.99 -8.52 -9.77
C GLN A 52 25.85 -8.34 -8.75
N MET A 53 25.39 -9.46 -8.17
CA MET A 53 24.33 -9.44 -7.16
C MET A 53 24.67 -8.56 -5.93
N SER A 54 25.94 -8.40 -5.60
CA SER A 54 26.42 -7.54 -4.52
C SER A 54 26.17 -6.05 -4.77
N GLU A 55 26.16 -5.65 -6.04
CA GLU A 55 26.00 -4.25 -6.49
C GLU A 55 24.52 -3.83 -6.57
N LEU A 56 23.60 -4.80 -6.51
CA LEU A 56 22.17 -4.54 -6.59
C LEU A 56 21.61 -4.03 -5.24
N SER A 57 20.70 -3.09 -5.33
CA SER A 57 19.91 -2.62 -4.18
C SER A 57 19.02 -3.74 -3.60
N GLY A 58 18.51 -3.56 -2.36
CA GLY A 58 17.59 -4.51 -1.73
C GLY A 58 16.35 -4.80 -2.59
N GLY A 59 15.71 -3.76 -3.13
CA GLY A 59 14.56 -3.89 -4.01
C GLY A 59 14.88 -4.59 -5.34
N GLN A 60 16.07 -4.34 -5.93
CA GLN A 60 16.52 -5.05 -7.11
C GLN A 60 16.76 -6.54 -6.82
N LYS A 61 17.35 -6.89 -5.67
CA LYS A 61 17.53 -8.29 -5.25
C LYS A 61 16.19 -9.01 -5.10
N THR A 62 15.18 -8.35 -4.52
CA THR A 62 13.82 -8.91 -4.42
C THR A 62 13.22 -9.15 -5.81
N ARG A 63 13.36 -8.21 -6.74
CA ARG A 63 12.90 -8.36 -8.13
C ARG A 63 13.60 -9.51 -8.87
N VAL A 64 14.92 -9.69 -8.69
CA VAL A 64 15.65 -10.85 -9.25
C VAL A 64 15.12 -12.16 -8.66
N SER A 65 14.84 -12.22 -7.36
CA SER A 65 14.25 -13.40 -6.71
C SER A 65 12.87 -13.74 -7.27
N LEU A 66 12.03 -12.72 -7.48
CA LEU A 66 10.75 -12.88 -8.17
C LEU A 66 10.96 -13.40 -9.60
N GLY A 67 11.86 -12.78 -10.37
CA GLY A 67 12.19 -13.21 -11.73
C GLY A 67 12.64 -14.67 -11.80
N LYS A 68 13.51 -15.10 -10.88
CA LYS A 68 13.93 -16.51 -10.75
C LYS A 68 12.74 -17.45 -10.55
N LEU A 69 11.79 -17.07 -9.69
CA LEU A 69 10.59 -17.84 -9.42
C LEU A 69 9.69 -17.94 -10.66
N LEU A 70 9.52 -16.83 -11.40
CA LEU A 70 8.68 -16.79 -12.60
C LEU A 70 9.26 -17.61 -13.75
N VAL A 71 10.60 -17.64 -13.89
CA VAL A 71 11.30 -18.48 -14.90
C VAL A 71 11.08 -19.98 -14.66
N THR A 72 11.03 -20.41 -13.40
CA THR A 72 10.88 -21.85 -13.07
C THR A 72 9.50 -22.41 -13.38
N LYS A 73 8.48 -21.55 -13.57
CA LYS A 73 7.10 -21.92 -13.92
C LYS A 73 6.53 -23.08 -13.12
N PRO A 74 6.53 -23.03 -11.77
CA PRO A 74 6.00 -24.11 -10.93
C PRO A 74 4.49 -24.31 -11.15
N ASP A 75 3.96 -25.51 -10.86
CA ASP A 75 2.52 -25.77 -10.95
C ASP A 75 1.69 -24.89 -10.02
N VAL A 76 2.28 -24.50 -8.86
CA VAL A 76 1.67 -23.60 -7.87
C VAL A 76 2.64 -22.48 -7.53
N LEU A 77 2.22 -21.25 -7.76
CA LEU A 77 2.97 -20.03 -7.48
C LEU A 77 2.39 -19.35 -6.25
N LEU A 78 3.19 -19.14 -5.22
CA LEU A 78 2.80 -18.42 -3.99
C LEU A 78 3.54 -17.09 -3.96
N LEU A 79 2.77 -15.99 -3.96
CA LEU A 79 3.30 -14.62 -3.98
C LEU A 79 2.78 -13.84 -2.77
N ASP A 80 3.71 -13.29 -2.02
CA ASP A 80 3.41 -12.39 -0.89
C ASP A 80 3.89 -10.99 -1.26
N GLU A 81 2.95 -10.05 -1.34
CA GLU A 81 3.16 -8.64 -1.72
C GLU A 81 4.05 -8.47 -2.97
N PRO A 82 3.73 -9.12 -4.11
CA PRO A 82 4.62 -9.15 -5.28
C PRO A 82 4.79 -7.79 -5.98
N THR A 83 3.91 -6.83 -5.70
CA THR A 83 3.96 -5.46 -6.26
C THR A 83 4.95 -4.57 -5.51
N ASN A 84 5.41 -4.98 -4.33
CA ASN A 84 6.39 -4.23 -3.58
C ASN A 84 7.71 -4.09 -4.36
N HIS A 85 8.26 -2.88 -4.39
CA HIS A 85 9.48 -2.51 -5.12
C HIS A 85 9.37 -2.51 -6.66
N LEU A 86 8.18 -2.74 -7.22
CA LEU A 86 7.92 -2.58 -8.65
C LEU A 86 7.46 -1.14 -8.94
N ASP A 87 7.81 -0.66 -10.11
CA ASP A 87 7.19 0.54 -10.68
C ASP A 87 5.91 0.17 -11.46
N MET A 88 5.18 1.17 -11.89
CA MET A 88 3.89 0.96 -12.56
C MET A 88 3.98 0.13 -13.84
N GLU A 89 5.06 0.29 -14.59
CA GLU A 89 5.28 -0.46 -15.83
C GLU A 89 5.55 -1.94 -15.52
N SER A 90 6.39 -2.22 -14.53
CA SER A 90 6.68 -3.58 -14.06
C SER A 90 5.46 -4.25 -13.43
N ILE A 91 4.63 -3.51 -12.68
CA ILE A 91 3.34 -4.02 -12.15
C ILE A 91 2.43 -4.45 -13.30
N ARG A 92 2.26 -3.58 -14.32
CA ARG A 92 1.43 -3.89 -15.49
C ARG A 92 1.94 -5.11 -16.27
N TRP A 93 3.26 -5.24 -16.39
CA TRP A 93 3.87 -6.41 -17.00
C TRP A 93 3.57 -7.67 -16.17
N LEU A 94 3.72 -7.61 -14.84
CA LEU A 94 3.43 -8.73 -13.93
C LEU A 94 1.95 -9.14 -13.97
N GLU A 95 1.02 -8.19 -14.02
CA GLU A 95 -0.41 -8.46 -14.21
C GLU A 95 -0.66 -9.31 -15.46
N ASN A 96 -0.09 -8.90 -16.60
CA ASN A 96 -0.25 -9.62 -17.87
C ASN A 96 0.39 -11.01 -17.81
N PHE A 97 1.57 -11.15 -17.19
CA PHE A 97 2.26 -12.41 -17.01
C PHE A 97 1.42 -13.38 -16.16
N LEU A 98 0.90 -12.94 -15.01
CA LEU A 98 0.11 -13.78 -14.10
C LEU A 98 -1.25 -14.17 -14.70
N ARG A 99 -1.88 -13.30 -15.48
CA ARG A 99 -3.12 -13.63 -16.21
C ARG A 99 -2.91 -14.72 -17.27
N ALA A 100 -1.74 -14.77 -17.88
CA ALA A 100 -1.37 -15.78 -18.87
C ALA A 100 -0.77 -17.05 -18.22
N TYR A 101 -0.56 -17.04 -16.90
CA TYR A 101 0.05 -18.16 -16.20
C TYR A 101 -0.85 -19.39 -16.21
N LYS A 102 -0.28 -20.56 -16.54
CA LYS A 102 -1.05 -21.82 -16.69
C LYS A 102 -1.24 -22.58 -15.37
N GLY A 103 -0.34 -22.38 -14.42
CA GLY A 103 -0.41 -22.98 -13.08
C GLY A 103 -1.37 -22.25 -12.16
N ALA A 104 -1.54 -22.77 -10.96
CA ALA A 104 -2.30 -22.10 -9.90
C ALA A 104 -1.47 -20.96 -9.29
N VAL A 105 -2.11 -19.81 -9.05
CA VAL A 105 -1.46 -18.66 -8.41
C VAL A 105 -2.22 -18.28 -7.16
N VAL A 106 -1.52 -18.20 -6.03
CA VAL A 106 -2.04 -17.70 -4.75
C VAL A 106 -1.29 -16.43 -4.42
N ILE A 107 -2.02 -15.34 -4.23
CA ILE A 107 -1.46 -14.02 -4.01
C ILE A 107 -1.98 -13.45 -2.69
N VAL A 108 -1.08 -12.93 -1.89
CA VAL A 108 -1.39 -12.02 -0.79
C VAL A 108 -0.93 -10.64 -1.25
N ALA A 109 -1.84 -9.68 -1.34
CA ALA A 109 -1.51 -8.31 -1.74
C ALA A 109 -2.53 -7.31 -1.18
N HIS A 110 -2.07 -6.07 -1.00
CA HIS A 110 -2.88 -4.95 -0.54
C HIS A 110 -3.33 -4.02 -1.69
N ASP A 111 -2.79 -4.20 -2.89
CA ASP A 111 -3.18 -3.44 -4.08
C ASP A 111 -4.50 -4.00 -4.66
N ARG A 112 -5.59 -3.26 -4.47
CA ARG A 112 -6.93 -3.64 -4.95
C ARG A 112 -7.00 -3.71 -6.46
N TYR A 113 -6.34 -2.79 -7.15
CA TYR A 113 -6.34 -2.72 -8.60
C TYR A 113 -5.61 -3.92 -9.21
N PHE A 114 -4.46 -4.26 -8.68
CA PHE A 114 -3.73 -5.45 -9.06
C PHE A 114 -4.57 -6.72 -8.84
N LEU A 115 -5.20 -6.85 -7.67
CA LEU A 115 -6.07 -7.98 -7.37
C LEU A 115 -7.28 -8.03 -8.31
N ASP A 116 -7.90 -6.91 -8.63
CA ASP A 116 -9.05 -6.87 -9.56
C ASP A 116 -8.69 -7.38 -10.96
N ARG A 117 -7.47 -7.18 -11.39
CA ARG A 117 -7.00 -7.60 -12.71
C ARG A 117 -6.55 -9.04 -12.80
N VAL A 118 -6.00 -9.57 -11.71
CA VAL A 118 -5.30 -10.86 -11.72
C VAL A 118 -6.14 -11.98 -11.13
N VAL A 119 -6.90 -11.71 -10.04
CA VAL A 119 -7.56 -12.78 -9.30
C VAL A 119 -8.96 -13.11 -9.84
N THR A 120 -9.31 -14.39 -9.77
CA THR A 120 -10.63 -14.92 -10.14
C THR A 120 -11.40 -15.43 -8.92
N LYS A 121 -10.75 -15.50 -7.77
CA LYS A 121 -11.30 -15.98 -6.50
C LYS A 121 -10.58 -15.26 -5.35
N VAL A 122 -11.34 -14.85 -4.34
CA VAL A 122 -10.81 -14.23 -3.12
C VAL A 122 -11.10 -15.14 -1.94
N VAL A 123 -10.08 -15.38 -1.10
CA VAL A 123 -10.20 -16.07 0.18
C VAL A 123 -9.96 -15.07 1.30
N GLU A 124 -10.98 -14.78 2.06
CA GLU A 124 -10.88 -13.90 3.23
C GLU A 124 -10.70 -14.75 4.49
N ILE A 125 -9.69 -14.42 5.29
CA ILE A 125 -9.49 -15.01 6.61
C ILE A 125 -9.98 -13.97 7.63
N PHE A 126 -11.07 -14.29 8.32
CA PHE A 126 -11.68 -13.43 9.32
C PHE A 126 -12.12 -14.24 10.54
N GLN A 127 -11.78 -13.79 11.74
CA GLN A 127 -12.10 -14.47 13.01
C GLN A 127 -11.77 -15.98 12.97
N HIS A 128 -10.57 -16.33 12.55
CA HIS A 128 -10.07 -17.72 12.44
C HIS A 128 -10.86 -18.63 11.48
N LYS A 129 -11.67 -18.04 10.58
CA LYS A 129 -12.44 -18.76 9.55
C LYS A 129 -12.04 -18.25 8.17
N ALA A 130 -12.08 -19.16 7.18
CA ALA A 130 -11.82 -18.82 5.79
C ALA A 130 -13.14 -18.73 5.02
N TYR A 131 -13.37 -17.62 4.35
CA TYR A 131 -14.54 -17.38 3.50
C TYR A 131 -14.08 -17.28 2.04
N VAL A 132 -14.73 -18.00 1.16
CA VAL A 132 -14.36 -18.08 -0.25
C VAL A 132 -15.38 -17.34 -1.10
N TYR A 133 -14.92 -16.38 -1.89
CA TYR A 133 -15.74 -15.59 -2.81
C TYR A 133 -15.26 -15.80 -4.24
N GLN A 134 -16.18 -16.14 -5.16
CA GLN A 134 -15.89 -16.20 -6.59
C GLN A 134 -15.94 -14.81 -7.18
N GLY A 135 -15.02 -14.49 -8.09
CA GLY A 135 -14.87 -13.20 -8.74
C GLY A 135 -13.59 -12.48 -8.32
N ASN A 136 -13.42 -11.28 -8.83
CA ASN A 136 -12.30 -10.40 -8.50
C ASN A 136 -12.50 -9.68 -7.15
N TYR A 137 -11.59 -8.78 -6.81
CA TYR A 137 -11.65 -8.05 -5.54
C TYR A 137 -12.89 -7.15 -5.43
N SER A 138 -13.27 -6.46 -6.50
CA SER A 138 -14.48 -5.61 -6.54
C SER A 138 -15.76 -6.44 -6.35
N ASP A 139 -15.84 -7.63 -6.91
CA ASP A 139 -16.95 -8.56 -6.70
C ASP A 139 -17.01 -9.05 -5.24
N PHE A 140 -15.85 -9.36 -4.68
CA PHE A 140 -15.72 -9.71 -3.26
C PHE A 140 -16.24 -8.58 -2.38
N ALA A 141 -15.78 -7.34 -2.58
CA ALA A 141 -16.17 -6.18 -1.79
C ALA A 141 -17.69 -5.95 -1.81
N LYS A 142 -18.33 -6.06 -2.99
CA LYS A 142 -19.79 -5.97 -3.13
C LYS A 142 -20.53 -7.08 -2.39
N LYS A 143 -20.05 -8.33 -2.52
CA LYS A 143 -20.64 -9.49 -1.85
C LYS A 143 -20.50 -9.39 -0.33
N LYS A 144 -19.32 -8.99 0.16
CA LYS A 144 -19.06 -8.78 1.59
C LYS A 144 -19.95 -7.68 2.17
N ALA A 145 -20.08 -6.53 1.46
CA ALA A 145 -20.96 -5.45 1.88
C ALA A 145 -22.42 -5.91 2.00
N LYS A 146 -22.92 -6.68 1.04
CA LYS A 146 -24.27 -7.24 1.09
C LYS A 146 -24.46 -8.22 2.25
N VAL A 147 -23.54 -9.15 2.46
CA VAL A 147 -23.60 -10.09 3.59
C VAL A 147 -23.62 -9.33 4.91
N ARG A 148 -22.79 -8.28 5.04
CA ARG A 148 -22.75 -7.43 6.24
C ARG A 148 -24.09 -6.70 6.46
N GLU A 149 -24.66 -6.14 5.40
CA GLU A 149 -25.99 -5.48 5.47
C GLU A 149 -27.08 -6.45 5.92
N ASP A 150 -27.10 -7.66 5.34
CA ASP A 150 -28.06 -8.69 5.71
C ASP A 150 -27.90 -9.14 7.16
N LEU A 151 -26.68 -9.32 7.65
CA LEU A 151 -26.39 -9.64 9.05
C LEU A 151 -26.80 -8.53 10.00
N LEU A 152 -26.52 -7.28 9.68
CA LEU A 152 -26.96 -6.12 10.47
C LEU A 152 -28.48 -6.05 10.54
N LYS A 153 -29.16 -6.27 9.43
CA LYS A 153 -30.62 -6.31 9.37
C LYS A 153 -31.20 -7.43 10.22
N GLN A 154 -30.61 -8.62 10.17
CA GLN A 154 -31.00 -9.75 11.04
C GLN A 154 -30.78 -9.42 12.52
N TYR A 155 -29.63 -8.86 12.88
CA TYR A 155 -29.32 -8.42 14.23
C TYR A 155 -30.35 -7.41 14.75
N TYR A 156 -30.64 -6.33 14.00
CA TYR A 156 -31.60 -5.32 14.44
C TYR A 156 -33.04 -5.88 14.53
N ASN A 157 -33.43 -6.78 13.64
CA ASN A 157 -34.73 -7.45 13.73
C ASN A 157 -34.81 -8.34 14.97
N GLN A 158 -33.76 -9.11 15.26
CA GLN A 158 -33.72 -9.95 16.47
C GLN A 158 -33.74 -9.08 17.74
N GLN A 159 -32.97 -7.99 17.80
CA GLN A 159 -32.97 -7.07 18.93
C GLN A 159 -34.34 -6.42 19.16
N ARG A 160 -35.06 -6.08 18.09
CA ARG A 160 -36.41 -5.55 18.17
C ARG A 160 -37.39 -6.60 18.74
N GLU A 161 -37.28 -7.82 18.30
CA GLU A 161 -38.13 -8.92 18.80
C GLU A 161 -37.82 -9.24 20.27
N ILE A 162 -36.54 -9.31 20.65
CA ILE A 162 -36.13 -9.52 22.05
C ILE A 162 -36.72 -8.44 22.93
N ARG A 163 -36.56 -7.16 22.57
CA ARG A 163 -37.11 -6.01 23.33
C ARG A 163 -38.62 -6.09 23.46
N HIS A 164 -39.31 -6.42 22.37
CA HIS A 164 -40.75 -6.61 22.39
C HIS A 164 -41.20 -7.70 23.37
N GLN A 165 -40.48 -8.85 23.36
CA GLN A 165 -40.79 -9.94 24.28
C GLN A 165 -40.51 -9.56 25.74
N GLU A 166 -39.43 -8.84 26.03
CA GLU A 166 -39.10 -8.32 27.35
C GLU A 166 -40.19 -7.35 27.87
N GLU A 167 -40.68 -6.47 27.01
CA GLU A 167 -41.81 -5.55 27.36
C GLU A 167 -43.09 -6.34 27.69
N VAL A 168 -43.42 -7.36 26.88
CA VAL A 168 -44.58 -8.24 27.14
C VAL A 168 -44.40 -9.01 28.44
N ILE A 169 -43.23 -9.55 28.73
CA ILE A 169 -42.92 -10.24 29.98
C ILE A 169 -43.10 -9.32 31.17
N THR A 170 -42.55 -8.11 31.10
CA THR A 170 -42.67 -7.07 32.14
C THR A 170 -44.14 -6.73 32.40
N LYS A 171 -44.93 -6.53 31.34
CA LYS A 171 -46.37 -6.26 31.43
C LYS A 171 -47.15 -7.44 32.00
N LEU A 172 -46.81 -8.70 31.67
CA LEU A 172 -47.43 -9.87 32.24
C LEU A 172 -47.13 -10.01 33.74
N LYS A 173 -45.91 -9.74 34.15
CA LYS A 173 -45.52 -9.74 35.58
C LYS A 173 -46.21 -8.64 36.38
N SER A 174 -46.46 -7.45 35.83
CA SER A 174 -47.15 -6.34 36.50
C SER A 174 -48.59 -6.64 36.87
N PHE A 175 -49.26 -7.58 36.17
CA PHE A 175 -50.63 -7.98 36.51
C PHE A 175 -50.74 -8.83 37.78
N ASN A 176 -49.65 -9.32 38.34
CA ASN A 176 -49.52 -10.10 39.58
C ASN A 176 -50.56 -11.22 39.76
N ARG A 177 -50.99 -11.84 38.69
CA ARG A 177 -51.91 -12.99 38.65
C ARG A 177 -51.11 -14.27 38.35
N GLU A 178 -51.34 -15.37 39.08
CA GLU A 178 -50.61 -16.64 38.90
C GLU A 178 -50.55 -17.11 37.44
N LYS A 179 -51.67 -17.05 36.71
CA LYS A 179 -51.76 -17.38 35.30
C LYS A 179 -50.89 -16.50 34.40
N SER A 180 -50.76 -15.19 34.75
CA SER A 180 -49.93 -14.23 33.99
C SER A 180 -48.45 -14.47 34.28
N ILE A 181 -48.10 -14.77 35.52
CA ILE A 181 -46.74 -15.12 35.94
C ILE A 181 -46.23 -16.38 35.19
N LYS A 182 -47.03 -17.48 35.19
CA LYS A 182 -46.70 -18.69 34.41
C LYS A 182 -46.47 -18.46 32.93
N ARG A 183 -47.24 -17.54 32.33
CA ARG A 183 -47.07 -17.12 30.93
C ARG A 183 -45.79 -16.30 30.74
N ALA A 184 -45.43 -15.43 31.66
CA ALA A 184 -44.21 -14.67 31.65
C ALA A 184 -42.98 -15.61 31.74
N GLU A 185 -42.97 -16.55 32.69
CA GLU A 185 -41.88 -17.57 32.85
C GLU A 185 -41.72 -18.44 31.60
N SER A 186 -42.83 -18.81 30.94
CA SER A 186 -42.74 -19.60 29.69
C SER A 186 -42.08 -18.77 28.60
N ARG A 187 -42.36 -17.46 28.48
CA ARG A 187 -41.73 -16.59 27.49
C ARG A 187 -40.25 -16.30 27.81
N GLU A 188 -39.90 -16.14 29.09
CA GLU A 188 -38.52 -16.04 29.54
C GLU A 188 -37.69 -17.27 29.11
N LYS A 189 -38.22 -18.47 29.38
CA LYS A 189 -37.56 -19.71 28.91
C LYS A 189 -37.43 -19.83 27.40
N MET A 190 -38.33 -19.21 26.63
CA MET A 190 -38.19 -19.14 25.18
C MET A 190 -37.11 -18.11 24.78
N LEU A 191 -37.05 -16.96 25.43
CA LEU A 191 -36.01 -15.96 25.21
C LEU A 191 -34.60 -16.45 25.53
N ASP A 192 -34.45 -17.21 26.63
CA ASP A 192 -33.17 -17.82 27.02
C ASP A 192 -32.66 -18.86 26.04
N LYS A 193 -33.53 -19.45 25.23
CA LYS A 193 -33.18 -20.41 24.18
C LYS A 193 -32.83 -19.78 22.85
N ILE A 194 -33.05 -18.50 22.69
CA ILE A 194 -32.71 -17.77 21.45
C ILE A 194 -31.19 -17.63 21.38
N GLU A 195 -30.60 -18.20 20.33
CA GLU A 195 -29.20 -17.96 19.98
C GLU A 195 -29.07 -16.50 19.55
N ARG A 196 -28.38 -15.71 20.37
CA ARG A 196 -28.22 -14.28 20.12
C ARG A 196 -27.22 -14.05 19.02
N ILE A 197 -27.65 -13.34 17.98
CA ILE A 197 -26.76 -12.90 16.91
C ILE A 197 -25.85 -11.82 17.51
N GLU A 198 -24.53 -12.04 17.42
CA GLU A 198 -23.55 -11.01 17.80
C GLU A 198 -23.64 -9.84 16.82
N LYS A 199 -23.55 -8.62 17.35
CA LYS A 199 -23.48 -7.44 16.47
C LYS A 199 -22.27 -7.57 15.58
N PRO A 200 -22.44 -7.57 14.22
CA PRO A 200 -21.31 -7.54 13.34
C PRO A 200 -20.38 -6.40 13.73
N VAL A 201 -19.08 -6.71 13.87
CA VAL A 201 -18.08 -5.70 14.24
C VAL A 201 -18.18 -4.59 13.20
N GLU A 202 -18.61 -3.41 13.64
CA GLU A 202 -18.43 -2.20 12.85
C GLU A 202 -16.93 -1.96 12.87
N ASP A 203 -16.32 -1.89 11.70
CA ASP A 203 -15.03 -1.22 11.56
C ASP A 203 -15.32 0.25 11.88
N ASN A 204 -15.39 0.56 13.16
CA ASN A 204 -15.63 1.92 13.66
C ASN A 204 -14.32 2.69 13.52
N THR A 205 -14.08 3.12 12.29
CA THR A 205 -12.89 3.85 11.88
C THR A 205 -13.14 5.35 11.74
N ASP A 206 -14.30 5.82 12.11
CA ASP A 206 -14.59 7.27 12.13
C ASP A 206 -14.06 7.93 13.41
N ILE A 207 -12.77 7.84 13.65
CA ILE A 207 -12.10 8.68 14.65
C ILE A 207 -11.78 10.01 13.95
N LYS A 208 -12.57 11.04 14.20
CA LYS A 208 -12.25 12.41 13.77
C LYS A 208 -11.07 12.92 14.59
N ILE A 209 -9.88 12.89 13.99
CA ILE A 209 -8.75 13.63 14.52
C ILE A 209 -8.88 15.06 14.05
N VAL A 210 -9.17 15.97 14.96
CA VAL A 210 -9.06 17.40 14.70
C VAL A 210 -7.62 17.78 15.07
N LEU A 211 -6.77 17.93 14.07
CA LEU A 211 -5.41 18.41 14.19
C LEU A 211 -5.37 19.79 13.54
N GLU A 212 -5.54 20.82 14.32
CA GLU A 212 -5.33 22.19 13.84
C GLU A 212 -3.82 22.45 13.81
N PRO A 213 -3.26 22.92 12.67
CA PRO A 213 -1.85 23.30 12.62
C PRO A 213 -1.61 24.48 13.59
N ASN A 214 -0.67 24.35 14.49
CA ASN A 214 -0.33 25.38 15.47
C ASN A 214 0.20 26.67 14.79
N VAL A 215 0.77 26.53 13.59
CA VAL A 215 1.37 27.62 12.82
C VAL A 215 0.85 27.56 11.38
N VAL A 216 0.30 28.68 10.90
CA VAL A 216 -0.19 28.80 9.52
C VAL A 216 0.97 29.30 8.64
N SER A 217 1.29 28.56 7.56
CA SER A 217 2.29 28.96 6.55
C SER A 217 1.79 30.14 5.70
N GLY A 218 2.71 30.83 5.03
CA GLY A 218 2.38 31.71 3.90
C GLY A 218 1.64 30.96 2.79
N ASN A 219 1.20 31.69 1.76
CA ASN A 219 0.52 31.07 0.63
C ASN A 219 1.48 30.23 -0.23
N ASP A 220 2.68 30.75 -0.47
CA ASP A 220 3.74 30.02 -1.17
C ASP A 220 4.50 29.18 -0.12
N VAL A 221 4.45 27.86 -0.26
CA VAL A 221 5.03 26.91 0.71
C VAL A 221 6.39 26.45 0.23
N LEU A 222 6.52 26.07 -1.02
CA LEU A 222 7.76 25.59 -1.61
C LEU A 222 7.90 26.08 -3.04
N THR A 223 9.11 26.59 -3.39
CA THR A 223 9.51 26.89 -4.76
C THR A 223 10.80 26.14 -5.06
N VAL A 224 10.78 25.29 -6.06
CA VAL A 224 11.92 24.56 -6.61
C VAL A 224 12.22 25.13 -7.98
N SER A 225 13.47 25.56 -8.23
CA SER A 225 13.87 26.17 -9.50
C SER A 225 15.14 25.53 -10.03
N ASN A 226 15.06 25.00 -11.25
CA ASN A 226 16.17 24.41 -12.03
C ASN A 226 16.98 23.37 -11.24
N LEU A 227 16.32 22.58 -10.40
CA LEU A 227 16.98 21.61 -9.54
C LEU A 227 17.69 20.54 -10.35
N ALA A 228 18.95 20.25 -10.00
CA ALA A 228 19.76 19.23 -10.65
C ALA A 228 20.52 18.38 -9.63
N LYS A 229 20.67 17.09 -9.96
CA LYS A 229 21.46 16.13 -9.17
C LYS A 229 22.09 15.08 -10.07
N SER A 230 23.37 14.79 -9.79
CA SER A 230 24.14 13.76 -10.50
C SER A 230 24.90 12.89 -9.52
N TYR A 231 25.04 11.64 -9.86
CA TYR A 231 25.95 10.67 -9.21
C TYR A 231 26.84 10.10 -10.32
N PRO A 232 28.04 10.63 -10.50
CA PRO A 232 28.87 10.22 -11.64
C PRO A 232 29.03 8.70 -11.78
N PRO A 233 28.87 8.11 -12.98
CA PRO A 233 28.72 8.80 -14.25
C PRO A 233 27.27 9.20 -14.64
N VAL A 234 26.27 8.98 -13.78
CA VAL A 234 24.83 9.13 -14.09
C VAL A 234 24.31 10.50 -13.65
N THR A 235 23.71 11.27 -14.56
CA THR A 235 22.87 12.42 -14.21
C THR A 235 21.49 11.89 -13.84
N LEU A 236 21.07 12.10 -12.61
CA LEU A 236 19.80 11.60 -12.10
C LEU A 236 18.62 12.42 -12.60
N PHE A 237 18.76 13.76 -12.52
CA PHE A 237 17.82 14.72 -13.09
C PHE A 237 18.46 16.11 -13.27
N SER A 238 17.87 16.89 -14.15
CA SER A 238 18.26 18.27 -14.43
C SER A 238 17.04 19.13 -14.71
N ASP A 239 17.12 20.41 -14.37
CA ASP A 239 16.11 21.44 -14.67
C ASP A 239 14.71 21.13 -14.14
N ILE A 240 14.62 20.57 -12.95
CA ILE A 240 13.34 20.31 -12.28
C ILE A 240 12.85 21.60 -11.61
N SER A 241 11.67 22.09 -12.03
CA SER A 241 11.06 23.28 -11.45
C SER A 241 9.57 23.06 -11.18
N PHE A 242 9.13 23.38 -9.94
CA PHE A 242 7.73 23.33 -9.53
C PHE A 242 7.51 24.14 -8.26
N GLU A 243 6.24 24.48 -8.00
CA GLU A 243 5.82 25.23 -6.83
C GLU A 243 4.74 24.45 -6.07
N ILE A 244 4.65 24.67 -4.76
CA ILE A 244 3.59 24.13 -3.91
C ILE A 244 3.02 25.26 -3.07
N LYS A 245 1.70 25.40 -3.08
CA LYS A 245 0.96 26.38 -2.30
C LYS A 245 0.28 25.76 -1.09
N ARG A 246 -0.12 26.59 -0.17
CA ARG A 246 -0.83 26.17 1.05
C ARG A 246 -2.14 25.44 0.68
N GLY A 247 -2.35 24.29 1.30
CA GLY A 247 -3.52 23.43 1.07
C GLY A 247 -3.44 22.58 -0.20
N GLU A 248 -2.37 22.70 -1.01
CA GLU A 248 -2.18 21.86 -2.18
C GLU A 248 -1.70 20.46 -1.80
N ARG A 249 -2.16 19.47 -2.56
CA ARG A 249 -1.73 18.08 -2.51
C ARG A 249 -1.08 17.70 -3.83
N VAL A 250 0.24 17.66 -3.84
CA VAL A 250 1.04 17.47 -5.05
C VAL A 250 1.71 16.12 -5.03
N ALA A 251 1.41 15.23 -5.99
CA ALA A 251 2.16 14.00 -6.16
C ALA A 251 3.35 14.18 -7.10
N LEU A 252 4.48 13.54 -6.79
CA LEU A 252 5.59 13.33 -7.71
C LEU A 252 5.49 11.92 -8.29
N ILE A 253 5.26 11.81 -9.59
CA ILE A 253 5.08 10.53 -10.29
C ILE A 253 6.19 10.30 -11.31
N GLY A 254 6.50 9.05 -11.59
CA GLY A 254 7.53 8.61 -12.53
C GLY A 254 8.05 7.22 -12.21
N ASN A 255 8.78 6.62 -13.13
CA ASN A 255 9.38 5.29 -12.95
C ASN A 255 10.38 5.25 -11.79
N ASN A 256 10.72 4.04 -11.33
CA ASN A 256 11.75 3.87 -10.31
C ASN A 256 13.12 4.34 -10.85
N GLY A 257 13.88 5.04 -10.01
CA GLY A 257 15.18 5.58 -10.41
C GLY A 257 15.13 6.98 -11.03
N THR A 258 13.96 7.60 -11.25
CA THR A 258 13.84 8.98 -11.77
C THR A 258 14.21 10.06 -10.76
N GLY A 259 14.55 9.69 -9.53
CA GLY A 259 15.04 10.61 -8.51
C GLY A 259 13.98 11.23 -7.59
N LYS A 260 12.75 10.70 -7.56
CA LYS A 260 11.65 11.21 -6.71
C LYS A 260 12.06 11.36 -5.23
N THR A 261 12.50 10.28 -4.61
CA THR A 261 12.99 10.29 -3.22
C THR A 261 14.20 11.20 -3.04
N THR A 262 15.07 11.31 -4.05
CA THR A 262 16.23 12.22 -4.02
C THR A 262 15.78 13.68 -4.00
N ILE A 263 14.77 14.05 -4.77
CA ILE A 263 14.16 15.40 -4.75
C ILE A 263 13.62 15.68 -3.33
N LEU A 264 12.88 14.75 -2.73
CA LEU A 264 12.36 14.92 -1.36
C LEU A 264 13.48 15.06 -0.33
N LYS A 265 14.56 14.28 -0.45
CA LYS A 265 15.74 14.40 0.43
C LYS A 265 16.45 15.75 0.28
N ILE A 266 16.50 16.32 -0.94
CA ILE A 266 17.05 17.66 -1.16
C ILE A 266 16.15 18.73 -0.53
N ILE A 267 14.83 18.65 -0.71
CA ILE A 267 13.86 19.58 -0.12
C ILE A 267 13.99 19.56 1.42
N ASN A 268 14.21 18.40 2.02
CA ASN A 268 14.45 18.24 3.45
C ASN A 268 15.89 18.58 3.91
N ASN A 269 16.74 19.05 3.01
CA ASN A 269 18.13 19.41 3.29
C ASN A 269 18.99 18.24 3.82
N LEU A 270 18.59 17.00 3.51
CA LEU A 270 19.32 15.79 3.89
C LEU A 270 20.49 15.50 2.95
N ILE A 271 20.38 15.92 1.69
CA ILE A 271 21.45 15.83 0.68
C ILE A 271 21.54 17.17 -0.09
N PRO A 272 22.73 17.60 -0.51
CA PRO A 272 22.88 18.83 -1.27
C PRO A 272 22.44 18.61 -2.73
N ALA A 273 21.84 19.66 -3.34
CA ALA A 273 21.68 19.75 -4.79
C ALA A 273 23.02 20.07 -5.46
N ASP A 274 23.18 19.67 -6.73
CA ASP A 274 24.35 20.05 -7.53
C ASP A 274 24.06 21.34 -8.34
N GLY A 275 22.79 21.68 -8.54
CA GLY A 275 22.35 22.92 -9.19
C GLY A 275 20.92 23.27 -8.83
N GLY A 276 20.53 24.50 -9.10
CA GLY A 276 19.21 25.03 -8.78
C GLY A 276 19.05 25.50 -7.34
N THR A 277 17.81 25.87 -6.98
CA THR A 277 17.49 26.38 -5.63
C THR A 277 16.18 25.78 -5.11
N VAL A 278 16.13 25.56 -3.82
CA VAL A 278 14.93 25.19 -3.07
C VAL A 278 14.65 26.29 -2.06
N THR A 279 13.50 26.95 -2.17
CA THR A 279 13.10 28.05 -1.29
C THR A 279 11.81 27.67 -0.57
N LEU A 280 11.86 27.70 0.77
CA LEU A 280 10.67 27.53 1.61
C LEU A 280 10.02 28.90 1.85
N GLY A 281 8.70 28.92 1.84
CA GLY A 281 7.92 30.11 2.16
C GLY A 281 8.02 30.53 3.65
N SER A 282 7.35 31.62 3.99
CA SER A 282 7.34 32.11 5.36
C SER A 282 6.60 31.17 6.30
N ASN A 283 7.13 30.96 7.49
CA ASN A 283 6.58 30.09 8.54
C ASN A 283 6.31 28.64 8.08
N VAL A 284 7.08 28.11 7.13
CA VAL A 284 6.96 26.73 6.70
C VAL A 284 7.76 25.81 7.61
N HIS A 285 7.08 24.85 8.19
CA HIS A 285 7.64 23.77 9.01
C HIS A 285 7.42 22.44 8.31
N ILE A 286 8.52 21.79 7.88
CA ILE A 286 8.43 20.52 7.15
C ILE A 286 8.27 19.36 8.13
N GLY A 287 7.33 18.46 7.83
CA GLY A 287 7.24 17.15 8.40
C GLY A 287 7.55 16.10 7.34
N TYR A 288 8.64 15.34 7.53
CA TYR A 288 9.07 14.33 6.57
C TYR A 288 8.79 12.91 7.07
N TYR A 289 8.06 12.16 6.28
CA TYR A 289 7.85 10.73 6.47
C TYR A 289 8.75 9.95 5.51
N ASP A 290 9.71 9.21 6.06
CA ASP A 290 10.64 8.35 5.31
C ASP A 290 10.15 6.90 5.32
N GLN A 291 10.19 6.26 4.17
CA GLN A 291 9.83 4.87 3.95
C GLN A 291 10.60 3.88 4.87
N GLU A 292 11.85 4.19 5.22
CA GLU A 292 12.71 3.31 6.01
C GLU A 292 12.45 3.41 7.53
N HIS A 293 11.55 4.29 7.99
CA HIS A 293 11.20 4.51 9.41
C HIS A 293 12.43 4.71 10.33
N GLN A 294 13.50 5.31 9.80
CA GLN A 294 14.79 5.46 10.50
C GLN A 294 14.74 6.36 11.74
N LEU A 295 13.60 7.03 11.95
CA LEU A 295 13.41 7.98 13.04
C LEU A 295 12.80 7.37 14.31
N LEU A 296 12.58 6.04 14.35
CA LEU A 296 11.99 5.35 15.50
C LEU A 296 13.06 4.62 16.33
N HIS A 297 12.96 4.73 17.65
CA HIS A 297 13.84 4.04 18.60
C HIS A 297 13.28 2.65 18.90
N MET A 298 13.91 1.61 18.38
CA MET A 298 13.43 0.23 18.42
C MET A 298 13.26 -0.34 19.83
N GLU A 299 14.02 0.17 20.80
CA GLU A 299 14.02 -0.25 22.21
C GLU A 299 12.87 0.34 23.03
N LYS A 300 12.24 1.43 22.56
CA LYS A 300 11.13 2.10 23.25
C LYS A 300 9.79 1.44 22.97
N THR A 301 8.86 1.65 23.87
CA THR A 301 7.44 1.38 23.60
C THR A 301 6.85 2.46 22.68
N ILE A 302 5.71 2.16 22.04
CA ILE A 302 5.00 3.14 21.20
C ILE A 302 4.69 4.41 22.01
N PHE A 303 4.24 4.24 23.25
CA PHE A 303 3.89 5.36 24.13
C PHE A 303 5.13 6.20 24.50
N GLU A 304 6.24 5.57 24.88
CA GLU A 304 7.50 6.25 25.21
C GLU A 304 8.05 7.01 24.01
N GLU A 305 8.01 6.43 22.81
CA GLU A 305 8.46 7.07 21.58
C GLU A 305 7.76 8.40 21.31
N ILE A 306 6.44 8.45 21.52
CA ILE A 306 5.65 9.67 21.33
C ILE A 306 5.82 10.63 22.51
N SER A 307 5.79 10.12 23.74
CA SER A 307 5.92 10.94 24.95
C SER A 307 7.25 11.66 25.04
N ASP A 308 8.34 10.98 24.69
CA ASP A 308 9.69 11.57 24.71
C ASP A 308 9.90 12.58 23.57
N ALA A 309 9.26 12.33 22.41
CA ALA A 309 9.31 13.28 21.30
C ALA A 309 8.52 14.57 21.60
N TYR A 310 7.45 14.48 22.39
CA TYR A 310 6.54 15.60 22.70
C TYR A 310 6.24 15.71 24.21
N PRO A 311 7.21 16.13 25.04
CA PRO A 311 7.06 16.16 26.50
C PRO A 311 5.95 17.10 27.00
N GLY A 312 5.51 18.04 26.16
CA GLY A 312 4.42 18.97 26.49
C GLY A 312 3.01 18.39 26.32
N LEU A 313 2.86 17.19 25.74
CA LEU A 313 1.57 16.57 25.52
C LEU A 313 1.13 15.75 26.75
N ASN A 314 -0.14 15.85 27.09
CA ASN A 314 -0.70 14.99 28.14
C ASN A 314 -0.96 13.56 27.62
N ASN A 315 -0.93 12.59 28.53
CA ASN A 315 -1.10 11.17 28.22
C ASN A 315 -2.42 10.86 27.49
N THR A 316 -3.47 11.63 27.77
CA THR A 316 -4.78 11.46 27.10
C THR A 316 -4.71 11.83 25.63
N LYS A 317 -4.03 12.94 25.29
CA LYS A 317 -3.87 13.36 23.88
C LYS A 317 -3.02 12.34 23.10
N ILE A 318 -1.92 11.86 23.70
CA ILE A 318 -1.07 10.82 23.11
C ILE A 318 -1.88 9.55 22.83
N ARG A 319 -2.63 9.04 23.80
CA ARG A 319 -3.47 7.85 23.64
C ARG A 319 -4.59 8.04 22.61
N ASN A 320 -5.20 9.20 22.56
CA ASN A 320 -6.23 9.50 21.56
C ASN A 320 -5.68 9.46 20.13
N VAL A 321 -4.50 10.06 19.92
CA VAL A 321 -3.83 10.00 18.61
C VAL A 321 -3.45 8.57 18.28
N LEU A 322 -2.82 7.84 19.19
CA LEU A 322 -2.46 6.43 18.98
C LEU A 322 -3.67 5.55 18.69
N ALA A 323 -4.79 5.78 19.38
CA ALA A 323 -6.05 5.06 19.12
C ALA A 323 -6.57 5.34 17.70
N ALA A 324 -6.40 6.56 17.20
CA ALA A 324 -6.73 6.91 15.82
C ALA A 324 -5.89 6.15 14.78
N PHE A 325 -4.68 5.78 15.15
CA PHE A 325 -3.81 4.92 14.36
C PHE A 325 -3.95 3.43 14.74
N LEU A 326 -5.08 3.05 15.34
CA LEU A 326 -5.47 1.69 15.70
C LEU A 326 -4.60 1.04 16.80
N PHE A 327 -3.88 1.82 17.59
CA PHE A 327 -3.20 1.33 18.78
C PHE A 327 -4.09 1.54 20.01
N THR A 328 -4.80 0.51 20.44
CA THR A 328 -5.76 0.58 21.53
C THR A 328 -5.31 -0.21 22.76
N ASN A 329 -5.81 0.13 23.94
CA ASN A 329 -5.56 -0.56 25.20
C ASN A 329 -4.05 -0.76 25.47
N ASP A 330 -3.62 -2.03 25.54
CA ASP A 330 -2.25 -2.44 25.87
C ASP A 330 -1.29 -2.37 24.68
N ASP A 331 -1.80 -2.17 23.45
CA ASP A 331 -0.96 -2.07 22.27
C ASP A 331 0.06 -0.95 22.36
N VAL A 332 -0.30 0.16 23.01
CA VAL A 332 0.58 1.34 23.19
C VAL A 332 1.86 1.03 23.99
N PHE A 333 1.88 -0.08 24.73
CA PHE A 333 3.04 -0.53 25.52
C PHE A 333 3.89 -1.57 24.79
N LYS A 334 3.52 -2.00 23.56
CA LYS A 334 4.39 -2.83 22.73
C LYS A 334 5.66 -2.10 22.37
N ARG A 335 6.77 -2.81 22.30
CA ARG A 335 8.04 -2.27 21.81
C ARG A 335 7.98 -2.07 20.31
N ILE A 336 8.63 -1.03 19.83
CA ILE A 336 8.71 -0.73 18.37
C ILE A 336 9.42 -1.86 17.62
N SER A 337 10.40 -2.53 18.25
CA SER A 337 11.04 -3.73 17.69
C SER A 337 10.06 -4.87 17.35
N ASP A 338 9.00 -5.00 18.14
CA ASP A 338 8.06 -6.11 18.06
C ASP A 338 6.94 -5.86 17.03
N LEU A 339 6.90 -4.65 16.47
CA LEU A 339 5.90 -4.23 15.49
C LEU A 339 6.25 -4.72 14.08
N SER A 340 5.23 -5.04 13.30
CA SER A 340 5.34 -5.21 11.85
C SER A 340 5.75 -3.90 11.16
N GLY A 341 6.21 -3.98 9.90
CA GLY A 341 6.56 -2.80 9.10
C GLY A 341 5.42 -1.79 9.01
N GLY A 342 4.18 -2.27 8.75
CA GLY A 342 2.99 -1.42 8.68
C GLY A 342 2.62 -0.77 10.01
N GLU A 343 2.78 -1.48 11.15
CA GLU A 343 2.56 -0.90 12.47
C GLU A 343 3.59 0.19 12.79
N ARG A 344 4.87 -0.03 12.46
CA ARG A 344 5.91 1.00 12.58
C ARG A 344 5.60 2.23 11.74
N GLY A 345 5.12 2.05 10.51
CA GLY A 345 4.64 3.13 9.66
C GLY A 345 3.55 3.96 10.31
N ARG A 346 2.56 3.32 10.93
CA ARG A 346 1.50 4.02 11.68
C ARG A 346 2.02 4.80 12.88
N VAL A 347 2.99 4.26 13.63
CA VAL A 347 3.63 5.00 14.75
C VAL A 347 4.38 6.22 14.23
N SER A 348 5.12 6.08 13.13
CA SER A 348 5.85 7.18 12.49
C SER A 348 4.89 8.29 12.01
N LEU A 349 3.76 7.91 11.40
CA LEU A 349 2.73 8.87 11.00
C LEU A 349 2.08 9.54 12.22
N ALA A 350 1.73 8.79 13.27
CA ALA A 350 1.20 9.36 14.51
C ALA A 350 2.16 10.38 15.14
N LYS A 351 3.47 10.07 15.12
CA LYS A 351 4.52 10.98 15.57
C LYS A 351 4.55 12.24 14.71
N LEU A 352 4.53 12.10 13.39
CA LEU A 352 4.51 13.21 12.46
C LEU A 352 3.30 14.13 12.65
N MET A 353 2.12 13.55 12.89
CA MET A 353 0.88 14.29 13.10
C MET A 353 0.84 15.13 14.39
N LEU A 354 1.69 14.79 15.36
CA LEU A 354 1.82 15.54 16.62
C LEU A 354 2.87 16.66 16.52
N SER A 355 3.59 16.76 15.41
CA SER A 355 4.57 17.82 15.16
C SER A 355 3.87 19.14 14.79
N ASP A 356 4.62 20.26 14.86
CA ASP A 356 4.14 21.57 14.40
C ASP A 356 4.27 21.75 12.87
N ALA A 357 4.38 20.65 12.12
CA ALA A 357 4.50 20.68 10.68
C ALA A 357 3.23 21.24 10.03
N ASN A 358 3.40 22.09 9.01
CA ASN A 358 2.35 22.61 8.15
C ASN A 358 2.61 22.33 6.65
N PHE A 359 3.74 21.66 6.37
CA PHE A 359 4.06 21.09 5.08
C PHE A 359 4.51 19.63 5.26
N LEU A 360 3.73 18.69 4.77
CA LEU A 360 4.01 17.25 4.88
C LEU A 360 4.66 16.74 3.61
N ILE A 361 5.72 15.99 3.77
CA ILE A 361 6.40 15.27 2.70
C ILE A 361 6.31 13.78 3.01
N LEU A 362 5.57 13.05 2.19
CA LEU A 362 5.23 11.65 2.40
C LEU A 362 5.83 10.79 1.29
N ASP A 363 6.85 9.98 1.62
CA ASP A 363 7.50 9.06 0.68
C ASP A 363 6.98 7.63 0.94
N GLU A 364 6.12 7.12 0.04
CA GLU A 364 5.47 5.80 0.11
C GLU A 364 4.77 5.54 1.48
N PRO A 365 3.91 6.44 2.00
CA PRO A 365 3.41 6.40 3.38
C PRO A 365 2.51 5.21 3.68
N THR A 366 1.94 4.59 2.67
CA THR A 366 0.97 3.48 2.80
C THR A 366 1.55 2.15 2.40
N ARG A 367 2.83 2.10 2.08
CA ARG A 367 3.50 0.89 1.64
C ARG A 367 3.58 -0.15 2.78
N GLY A 368 3.13 -1.39 2.47
CA GLY A 368 3.10 -2.47 3.46
C GLY A 368 2.03 -2.29 4.55
N ILE A 369 1.10 -1.36 4.37
CA ILE A 369 -0.03 -1.12 5.28
C ILE A 369 -1.28 -1.78 4.70
N ASP A 370 -2.13 -2.33 5.56
CA ASP A 370 -3.40 -2.97 5.17
C ASP A 370 -4.40 -1.98 4.55
N ILE A 371 -5.31 -2.51 3.73
CA ILE A 371 -6.25 -1.72 2.93
C ILE A 371 -7.15 -0.80 3.78
N GLY A 372 -7.56 -1.25 4.96
CA GLY A 372 -8.40 -0.46 5.87
C GLY A 372 -7.64 0.78 6.33
N THR A 373 -6.45 0.58 6.87
CA THR A 373 -5.57 1.65 7.36
C THR A 373 -5.12 2.59 6.25
N LYS A 374 -4.87 2.11 5.02
CA LYS A 374 -4.59 2.98 3.86
C LYS A 374 -5.71 3.99 3.63
N THR A 375 -6.96 3.54 3.65
CA THR A 375 -8.12 4.42 3.43
C THR A 375 -8.21 5.50 4.52
N GLU A 376 -7.85 5.18 5.75
CA GLU A 376 -7.83 6.13 6.87
C GLU A 376 -6.72 7.16 6.73
N ILE A 377 -5.51 6.72 6.35
CA ILE A 377 -4.39 7.63 6.06
C ILE A 377 -4.75 8.58 4.92
N GLN A 378 -5.40 8.09 3.86
CA GLN A 378 -5.86 8.92 2.75
C GLN A 378 -6.87 9.97 3.21
N LYS A 379 -7.88 9.58 4.01
CA LYS A 379 -8.84 10.54 4.59
C LYS A 379 -8.14 11.58 5.45
N LEU A 380 -7.20 11.14 6.29
CA LEU A 380 -6.43 12.04 7.16
C LEU A 380 -5.62 13.06 6.35
N VAL A 381 -4.96 12.64 5.26
CA VAL A 381 -4.24 13.55 4.35
C VAL A 381 -5.17 14.59 3.73
N LEU A 382 -6.39 14.19 3.34
CA LEU A 382 -7.42 15.09 2.82
C LEU A 382 -7.87 16.09 3.90
N ASP A 383 -8.20 15.62 5.08
CA ASP A 383 -8.65 16.47 6.20
C ASP A 383 -7.58 17.51 6.59
N LEU A 384 -6.31 17.14 6.57
CA LEU A 384 -5.19 18.05 6.85
C LEU A 384 -5.03 19.12 5.78
N ALA A 385 -5.14 18.75 4.53
CA ALA A 385 -5.05 19.69 3.43
C ALA A 385 -6.22 20.68 3.43
N ASP A 386 -7.42 20.23 3.78
CA ASP A 386 -8.60 21.09 3.95
C ASP A 386 -8.43 22.08 5.12
N GLN A 387 -7.58 21.74 6.10
CA GLN A 387 -7.17 22.64 7.19
C GLN A 387 -6.02 23.58 6.79
N GLY A 388 -5.58 23.52 5.54
CA GLY A 388 -4.56 24.41 4.96
C GLY A 388 -3.12 23.91 5.04
N MET A 389 -2.89 22.63 5.38
CA MET A 389 -1.57 22.02 5.27
C MET A 389 -1.24 21.70 3.82
N ALA A 390 -0.03 21.99 3.39
CA ALA A 390 0.47 21.52 2.09
C ALA A 390 0.99 20.09 2.21
N VAL A 391 0.77 19.27 1.20
CA VAL A 391 1.21 17.87 1.19
C VAL A 391 1.91 17.54 -0.13
N THR A 392 3.10 16.98 -0.03
CA THR A 392 3.80 16.35 -1.17
C THR A 392 3.84 14.84 -0.95
N PHE A 393 3.51 14.10 -1.99
CA PHE A 393 3.24 12.68 -1.90
C PHE A 393 3.95 11.90 -3.00
N ILE A 394 4.60 10.79 -2.63
CA ILE A 394 5.09 9.79 -3.56
C ILE A 394 4.39 8.48 -3.23
N SER A 395 3.80 7.83 -4.23
CA SER A 395 3.29 6.47 -4.11
C SER A 395 3.50 5.69 -5.40
N SER A 396 3.67 4.39 -5.26
CA SER A 396 3.64 3.44 -6.37
C SER A 396 2.21 3.09 -6.82
N GLU A 397 1.19 3.43 -6.01
CA GLU A 397 -0.22 3.11 -6.27
C GLU A 397 -0.94 4.31 -6.91
N VAL A 398 -1.30 4.20 -8.20
CA VAL A 398 -1.98 5.27 -8.96
C VAL A 398 -3.31 5.67 -8.31
N GLU A 399 -4.11 4.69 -7.88
CA GLU A 399 -5.41 4.97 -7.25
C GLU A 399 -5.29 5.79 -5.97
N GLU A 400 -4.24 5.56 -5.19
CA GLU A 400 -3.98 6.33 -3.99
C GLU A 400 -3.73 7.80 -4.33
N MET A 401 -2.87 8.04 -5.30
CA MET A 401 -2.55 9.40 -5.75
C MET A 401 -3.77 10.10 -6.36
N LEU A 402 -4.58 9.39 -7.16
CA LEU A 402 -5.80 9.93 -7.77
C LEU A 402 -6.86 10.32 -6.72
N ARG A 403 -6.89 9.64 -5.56
CA ARG A 403 -7.82 9.95 -4.48
C ARG A 403 -7.34 11.06 -3.55
N THR A 404 -6.03 11.23 -3.42
CA THR A 404 -5.45 12.12 -2.41
C THR A 404 -4.90 13.42 -2.99
N CYS A 405 -4.42 13.43 -4.24
CA CYS A 405 -3.73 14.57 -4.81
C CYS A 405 -4.64 15.41 -5.71
N SER A 406 -4.43 16.73 -5.69
CA SER A 406 -5.09 17.68 -6.59
C SER A 406 -4.28 17.99 -7.84
N ARG A 407 -2.97 17.68 -7.83
CA ARG A 407 -2.04 17.91 -8.92
C ARG A 407 -0.91 16.87 -8.89
N MET A 408 -0.41 16.47 -10.05
CA MET A 408 0.70 15.53 -10.19
C MET A 408 1.79 16.07 -11.09
N ALA A 409 3.02 16.15 -10.59
CA ALA A 409 4.20 16.48 -11.39
C ALA A 409 4.83 15.21 -11.94
N VAL A 410 4.95 15.11 -13.25
CA VAL A 410 5.41 13.93 -13.97
C VAL A 410 6.90 14.03 -14.25
N LEU A 411 7.66 13.04 -13.74
CA LEU A 411 9.10 12.92 -13.94
C LEU A 411 9.39 11.76 -14.90
N ARG A 412 10.15 12.04 -15.95
CA ARG A 412 10.60 11.05 -16.93
C ARG A 412 11.99 11.44 -17.45
N ASP A 413 12.88 10.45 -17.59
CA ASP A 413 14.23 10.62 -18.13
C ASP A 413 15.03 11.77 -17.49
N GLY A 414 14.87 11.94 -16.18
CA GLY A 414 15.57 12.96 -15.41
C GLY A 414 15.06 14.39 -15.61
N GLN A 415 13.88 14.57 -16.17
CA GLN A 415 13.23 15.88 -16.39
C GLN A 415 11.78 15.85 -15.92
N LYS A 416 11.23 17.03 -15.61
CA LYS A 416 9.79 17.22 -15.44
C LYS A 416 9.15 17.42 -16.79
N VAL A 417 8.36 16.44 -17.26
CA VAL A 417 7.74 16.45 -18.58
C VAL A 417 6.37 17.15 -18.61
N GLY A 418 5.76 17.39 -17.46
CA GLY A 418 4.47 18.08 -17.37
C GLY A 418 3.87 18.00 -15.97
N GLU A 419 2.68 18.56 -15.85
CA GLU A 419 1.81 18.44 -14.68
C GLU A 419 0.43 17.99 -15.14
N LEU A 420 -0.24 17.17 -14.33
CA LEU A 420 -1.63 16.75 -14.54
C LEU A 420 -2.48 17.40 -13.45
N GLU A 421 -3.56 18.06 -13.85
CA GLU A 421 -4.49 18.76 -12.96
C GLU A 421 -5.92 18.30 -13.20
N GLU A 422 -6.74 18.34 -12.14
CA GLU A 422 -8.19 18.11 -12.15
C GLU A 422 -8.71 17.08 -13.17
N ASP A 423 -9.17 17.53 -14.34
CA ASP A 423 -9.80 16.68 -15.37
C ASP A 423 -8.83 15.67 -16.02
N GLU A 424 -7.55 15.93 -15.97
CA GLU A 424 -6.49 15.04 -16.49
C GLU A 424 -6.11 13.94 -15.48
N LEU A 425 -6.51 14.09 -14.21
CA LEU A 425 -6.26 13.14 -13.14
C LEU A 425 -7.11 11.86 -13.34
N SER A 426 -6.67 11.05 -14.25
CA SER A 426 -7.25 9.72 -14.50
C SER A 426 -6.14 8.68 -14.61
N GLN A 427 -6.46 7.44 -14.35
CA GLN A 427 -5.48 6.36 -14.47
C GLN A 427 -4.87 6.29 -15.87
N SER A 428 -5.70 6.46 -16.91
CA SER A 428 -5.22 6.50 -18.30
C SER A 428 -4.33 7.71 -18.56
N GLY A 429 -4.65 8.90 -18.01
CA GLY A 429 -3.85 10.11 -18.10
C GLY A 429 -2.49 9.96 -17.47
N VAL A 430 -2.44 9.45 -16.23
CA VAL A 430 -1.19 9.17 -15.51
C VAL A 430 -0.32 8.18 -16.27
N MET A 431 -0.89 7.05 -16.72
CA MET A 431 -0.15 6.01 -17.46
C MET A 431 0.37 6.55 -18.81
N LYS A 432 -0.42 7.36 -19.50
CA LYS A 432 -0.02 8.00 -20.76
C LYS A 432 1.13 9.01 -20.55
N ALA A 433 1.05 9.81 -19.49
CA ALA A 433 2.09 10.79 -19.16
C ALA A 433 3.43 10.12 -18.79
N ILE A 434 3.40 9.01 -18.03
CA ILE A 434 4.62 8.26 -17.67
C ILE A 434 5.21 7.53 -18.89
N ALA A 435 4.37 6.88 -19.70
CA ALA A 435 4.81 6.09 -20.85
C ALA A 435 5.28 6.93 -22.05
N GLY A 436 5.05 8.23 -22.05
CA GLY A 436 5.36 9.08 -23.19
C GLY A 436 4.38 8.86 -24.34
N GLY A 437 3.09 9.06 -24.06
CA GLY A 437 2.07 9.01 -25.11
C GLY A 437 2.34 10.09 -26.16
N ASP A 438 2.21 9.70 -27.43
CA ASP A 438 2.53 10.47 -28.63
C ASP A 438 2.33 11.98 -28.48
N ASP A 439 3.43 12.70 -28.53
CA ASP A 439 3.42 14.10 -28.91
C ASP A 439 2.88 14.20 -30.34
N LYS A 440 1.65 14.63 -30.45
CA LYS A 440 1.11 15.25 -31.65
C LYS A 440 0.41 16.54 -31.31
#